data_5e861ac747506f918d6edd02b7a92e10
#
_entry.id   5e861ac747506f918d6edd02b7a92e10
#
_cell.length_a   1.000
_cell.length_b   1.000
_cell.length_c   1.000
_cell.angle_alpha   90.00
_cell.angle_beta   90.00
_cell.angle_gamma   90.00
#
_symmetry.space_group_name_H-M   'P 1'
#
loop_
_entity.id
_entity.type
_entity.pdbx_description
1 polymer ?
#
loop_
_entity_poly.entity_id
_entity_poly.type
_entity_poly.pdbx_seq_one_letter_code
_entity_poly.pdbx_strand_id
1 'polypeptide(L)'
;MLDIKARKRVSKLADPIARLAAKLGLGPTAITLVGFLLAVTGAVLIGLGYLALGAGIIGAGALLDILDGVVARLTGSETQRGALLDTFTDRLGEVAAWTGVAYYVGDLGKPTLVTLSLIAVCGSLLVPFLRAKAEALGVDGKGGLMGRAERLIVMIFGIGLEDFDLHTLEPAIWIFAILVWFTVLQRFVRTWKQLE
;
A
#
# COMPACT_ATOMS: atom_id res chain seq x y z
N MET A 1 14.34 8.40 6.28
CA MET A 1 15.58 8.66 5.51
C MET A 1 15.89 7.59 4.45
N LEU A 2 15.37 6.39 4.58
CA LEU A 2 15.48 5.33 3.54
C LEU A 2 14.70 5.70 2.25
N ASP A 3 13.62 6.46 2.38
CA ASP A 3 12.65 6.77 1.32
C ASP A 3 13.27 7.55 0.11
N ILE A 4 14.15 8.51 0.30
CA ILE A 4 14.68 9.34 -0.79
C ILE A 4 15.77 8.63 -1.60
N LYS A 5 16.66 7.88 -0.93
CA LYS A 5 17.73 7.13 -1.63
C LYS A 5 17.18 5.87 -2.31
N ALA A 6 16.21 5.19 -1.67
CA ALA A 6 15.53 4.06 -2.26
C ALA A 6 14.70 4.48 -3.49
N ARG A 7 13.93 5.56 -3.40
CA ARG A 7 13.17 6.11 -4.54
C ARG A 7 14.08 6.45 -5.74
N LYS A 8 15.25 7.06 -5.53
CA LYS A 8 16.20 7.35 -6.63
C LYS A 8 16.80 6.10 -7.26
N ARG A 9 16.99 5.02 -6.51
CA ARG A 9 17.48 3.74 -7.07
C ARG A 9 16.37 3.00 -7.83
N VAL A 10 15.18 2.93 -7.24
CA VAL A 10 14.02 2.29 -7.86
C VAL A 10 13.61 3.03 -9.13
N SER A 11 13.61 4.37 -9.16
CA SER A 11 13.30 5.12 -10.39
C SER A 11 14.30 4.82 -11.50
N LYS A 12 15.60 4.70 -11.22
CA LYS A 12 16.60 4.34 -12.24
C LYS A 12 16.39 2.94 -12.83
N LEU A 13 15.92 1.98 -12.03
CA LEU A 13 15.58 0.64 -12.50
C LEU A 13 14.24 0.62 -13.26
N ALA A 14 13.32 1.50 -12.89
CA ALA A 14 12.01 1.64 -13.52
C ALA A 14 12.07 2.43 -14.84
N ASP A 15 13.06 3.33 -15.02
CA ASP A 15 13.20 4.18 -16.21
C ASP A 15 13.14 3.41 -17.55
N PRO A 16 13.86 2.28 -17.78
CA PRO A 16 13.78 1.59 -19.05
C PRO A 16 12.39 0.99 -19.32
N ILE A 17 11.73 0.47 -18.27
CA ILE A 17 10.37 -0.09 -18.36
C ILE A 17 9.35 1.03 -18.60
N ALA A 18 9.50 2.14 -17.90
CA ALA A 18 8.64 3.31 -18.07
C ALA A 18 8.76 3.92 -19.49
N ARG A 19 9.98 3.97 -20.06
CA ARG A 19 10.20 4.40 -21.46
C ARG A 19 9.55 3.45 -22.45
N LEU A 20 9.59 2.14 -22.20
CA LEU A 20 8.91 1.15 -23.05
C LEU A 20 7.39 1.32 -22.97
N ALA A 21 6.84 1.48 -21.77
CA ALA A 21 5.40 1.74 -21.57
C ALA A 21 4.96 3.02 -22.28
N ALA A 22 5.73 4.10 -22.17
CA ALA A 22 5.47 5.36 -22.86
C ALA A 22 5.52 5.20 -24.40
N LYS A 23 6.49 4.42 -24.93
CA LYS A 23 6.59 4.11 -26.37
C LYS A 23 5.40 3.29 -26.88
N LEU A 24 4.82 2.44 -26.03
CA LEU A 24 3.63 1.65 -26.33
C LEU A 24 2.32 2.45 -26.19
N GLY A 25 2.41 3.77 -25.88
CA GLY A 25 1.25 4.64 -25.71
C GLY A 25 0.47 4.42 -24.41
N LEU A 26 1.04 3.67 -23.45
CA LEU A 26 0.42 3.46 -22.14
C LEU A 26 0.56 4.73 -21.31
N GLY A 27 -0.56 5.44 -21.14
CA GLY A 27 -0.62 6.61 -20.26
C GLY A 27 -0.56 6.22 -18.76
N PRO A 28 -0.11 7.16 -17.88
CA PRO A 28 -0.01 6.90 -16.44
C PRO A 28 -1.32 6.40 -15.84
N THR A 29 -2.44 7.01 -16.19
CA THR A 29 -3.79 6.64 -15.72
C THR A 29 -4.15 5.17 -16.04
N ALA A 30 -3.76 4.67 -17.22
CA ALA A 30 -4.01 3.28 -17.58
C ALA A 30 -3.18 2.33 -16.71
N ILE A 31 -1.94 2.68 -16.41
CA ILE A 31 -1.04 1.89 -15.55
C ILE A 31 -1.59 1.85 -14.12
N THR A 32 -2.02 3.00 -13.57
CA THR A 32 -2.66 3.09 -12.25
C THR A 32 -3.89 2.18 -12.17
N LEU A 33 -4.77 2.21 -13.18
CA LEU A 33 -5.98 1.38 -13.20
C LEU A 33 -5.66 -0.12 -13.30
N VAL A 34 -4.67 -0.50 -14.11
CA VAL A 34 -4.21 -1.90 -14.17
C VAL A 34 -3.62 -2.33 -12.83
N GLY A 35 -2.79 -1.50 -12.19
CA GLY A 35 -2.26 -1.76 -10.86
C GLY A 35 -3.36 -1.97 -9.81
N PHE A 36 -4.40 -1.14 -9.85
CA PHE A 36 -5.57 -1.29 -8.99
C PHE A 36 -6.35 -2.58 -9.26
N LEU A 37 -6.59 -2.93 -10.54
CA LEU A 37 -7.25 -4.19 -10.90
C LEU A 37 -6.46 -5.41 -10.42
N LEU A 38 -5.13 -5.38 -10.50
CA LEU A 38 -4.28 -6.42 -9.93
C LEU A 38 -4.42 -6.48 -8.41
N ALA A 39 -4.47 -5.34 -7.71
CA ALA A 39 -4.67 -5.32 -6.26
C ALA A 39 -6.01 -5.96 -5.86
N VAL A 40 -7.09 -5.65 -6.56
CA VAL A 40 -8.42 -6.25 -6.33
C VAL A 40 -8.40 -7.76 -6.66
N THR A 41 -7.79 -8.15 -7.78
CA THR A 41 -7.68 -9.57 -8.15
C THR A 41 -6.89 -10.34 -7.11
N GLY A 42 -5.75 -9.81 -6.65
CA GLY A 42 -4.96 -10.41 -5.59
C GLY A 42 -5.72 -10.53 -4.27
N ALA A 43 -6.52 -9.51 -3.91
CA ALA A 43 -7.39 -9.54 -2.74
C ALA A 43 -8.44 -10.65 -2.80
N VAL A 44 -9.08 -10.84 -3.95
CA VAL A 44 -10.02 -11.96 -4.19
C VAL A 44 -9.33 -13.31 -4.04
N LEU A 45 -8.13 -13.46 -4.63
CA LEU A 45 -7.36 -14.70 -4.52
C LEU A 45 -6.97 -15.01 -3.06
N ILE A 46 -6.57 -14.00 -2.28
CA ILE A 46 -6.32 -14.16 -0.84
C ILE A 46 -7.58 -14.64 -0.14
N GLY A 47 -8.74 -14.02 -0.42
CA GLY A 47 -10.02 -14.44 0.15
C GLY A 47 -10.38 -15.89 -0.18
N LEU A 48 -10.00 -16.38 -1.35
CA LEU A 48 -10.21 -17.76 -1.80
C LEU A 48 -9.14 -18.74 -1.28
N GLY A 49 -8.16 -18.29 -0.50
CA GLY A 49 -7.12 -19.13 0.08
C GLY A 49 -5.85 -19.30 -0.77
N TYR A 50 -5.73 -18.62 -1.92
CA TYR A 50 -4.50 -18.60 -2.73
C TYR A 50 -3.56 -17.48 -2.26
N LEU A 51 -2.98 -17.64 -1.07
CA LEU A 51 -2.31 -16.55 -0.36
C LEU A 51 -1.05 -16.06 -1.06
N ALA A 52 -0.15 -16.98 -1.43
CA ALA A 52 1.10 -16.62 -2.13
C ALA A 52 0.84 -15.98 -3.50
N LEU A 53 -0.09 -16.54 -4.26
CA LEU A 53 -0.47 -16.01 -5.57
C LEU A 53 -1.11 -14.62 -5.44
N GLY A 54 -2.05 -14.47 -4.51
CA GLY A 54 -2.73 -13.20 -4.27
C GLY A 54 -1.77 -12.11 -3.78
N ALA A 55 -0.88 -12.44 -2.83
CA ALA A 55 0.15 -11.53 -2.35
C ALA A 55 1.14 -11.12 -3.47
N GLY A 56 1.55 -12.08 -4.32
CA GLY A 56 2.40 -11.82 -5.49
C GLY A 56 1.74 -10.87 -6.50
N ILE A 57 0.45 -11.05 -6.78
CA ILE A 57 -0.31 -10.19 -7.70
C ILE A 57 -0.48 -8.78 -7.11
N ILE A 58 -0.75 -8.65 -5.81
CA ILE A 58 -0.75 -7.34 -5.12
C ILE A 58 0.63 -6.67 -5.24
N GLY A 59 1.70 -7.43 -5.04
CA GLY A 59 3.06 -6.94 -5.20
C GLY A 59 3.35 -6.45 -6.63
N ALA A 60 2.90 -7.19 -7.64
CA ALA A 60 3.01 -6.76 -9.04
C ALA A 60 2.23 -5.47 -9.30
N GLY A 61 1.01 -5.34 -8.76
CA GLY A 61 0.22 -4.09 -8.82
C GLY A 61 0.95 -2.90 -8.19
N ALA A 62 1.55 -3.11 -7.02
CA ALA A 62 2.33 -2.07 -6.34
C ALA A 62 3.60 -1.65 -7.11
N LEU A 63 4.21 -2.56 -7.89
CA LEU A 63 5.32 -2.22 -8.79
C LEU A 63 4.83 -1.36 -9.97
N LEU A 64 3.65 -1.65 -10.54
CA LEU A 64 3.06 -0.83 -11.61
C LEU A 64 2.77 0.59 -11.13
N ASP A 65 2.30 0.74 -9.91
CA ASP A 65 2.05 2.03 -9.28
C ASP A 65 3.33 2.91 -9.14
N ILE A 66 4.48 2.28 -8.92
CA ILE A 66 5.76 3.01 -8.99
C ILE A 66 6.05 3.46 -10.43
N LEU A 67 5.69 2.64 -11.42
CA LEU A 67 5.96 2.91 -12.84
C LEU A 67 5.10 4.05 -13.38
N ASP A 68 3.84 4.18 -12.99
CA ASP A 68 2.95 5.25 -13.49
C ASP A 68 3.48 6.64 -13.13
N GLY A 69 3.96 6.83 -11.91
CA GLY A 69 4.62 8.06 -11.49
C GLY A 69 5.92 8.36 -12.24
N VAL A 70 6.68 7.32 -12.64
CA VAL A 70 7.88 7.51 -13.48
C VAL A 70 7.47 7.88 -14.90
N VAL A 71 6.48 7.21 -15.49
CA VAL A 71 5.94 7.52 -16.83
C VAL A 71 5.40 8.95 -16.86
N ALA A 72 4.60 9.36 -15.88
CA ALA A 72 4.04 10.70 -15.80
C ALA A 72 5.14 11.78 -15.82
N ARG A 73 6.20 11.60 -15.05
CA ARG A 73 7.36 12.52 -15.04
C ARG A 73 8.12 12.54 -16.36
N LEU A 74 8.37 11.36 -16.96
CA LEU A 74 9.12 11.26 -18.22
C LEU A 74 8.36 11.86 -19.41
N THR A 75 7.03 11.79 -19.40
CA THR A 75 6.18 12.29 -20.49
C THR A 75 5.67 13.72 -20.24
N GLY A 76 5.96 14.30 -19.06
CA GLY A 76 5.41 15.60 -18.67
C GLY A 76 3.88 15.61 -18.56
N SER A 77 3.27 14.44 -18.35
CA SER A 77 1.80 14.27 -18.27
C SER A 77 1.28 14.24 -16.82
N GLU A 78 2.02 14.78 -15.88
CA GLU A 78 1.59 14.91 -14.48
C GLU A 78 0.36 15.83 -14.40
N THR A 79 -0.72 15.33 -13.80
CA THR A 79 -1.96 16.10 -13.60
C THR A 79 -2.48 15.94 -12.17
N GLN A 80 -3.20 16.96 -11.68
CA GLN A 80 -3.87 16.88 -10.38
C GLN A 80 -4.91 15.75 -10.34
N ARG A 81 -5.60 15.49 -11.45
CA ARG A 81 -6.56 14.40 -11.58
C ARG A 81 -5.87 13.04 -11.48
N GLY A 82 -4.70 12.88 -12.10
CA GLY A 82 -3.90 11.67 -12.01
C GLY A 82 -3.42 11.40 -10.57
N ALA A 83 -2.92 12.43 -9.90
CA ALA A 83 -2.48 12.33 -8.50
C ALA A 83 -3.65 11.99 -7.54
N LEU A 84 -4.85 12.51 -7.80
CA LEU A 84 -6.04 12.15 -7.03
C LEU A 84 -6.44 10.70 -7.28
N LEU A 85 -6.47 10.26 -8.54
CA LEU A 85 -6.81 8.88 -8.91
C LEU A 85 -5.84 7.89 -8.28
N ASP A 86 -4.52 8.14 -8.39
CA ASP A 86 -3.47 7.34 -7.76
C ASP A 86 -3.70 7.21 -6.24
N THR A 87 -3.88 8.32 -5.54
CA THR A 87 -4.15 8.31 -4.11
C THR A 87 -5.43 7.54 -3.76
N PHE A 88 -6.47 7.64 -4.56
CA PHE A 88 -7.75 6.98 -4.32
C PHE A 88 -7.65 5.46 -4.57
N THR A 89 -7.10 5.05 -5.70
CA THR A 89 -6.93 3.63 -6.04
C THR A 89 -6.01 2.90 -5.06
N ASP A 90 -4.97 3.58 -4.56
CA ASP A 90 -4.11 3.11 -3.48
C ASP A 90 -4.91 2.73 -2.23
N ARG A 91 -5.79 3.62 -1.80
CA ARG A 91 -6.60 3.36 -0.58
C ARG A 91 -7.59 2.24 -0.82
N LEU A 92 -8.23 2.21 -1.98
CA LEU A 92 -9.13 1.12 -2.34
C LEU A 92 -8.42 -0.23 -2.44
N GLY A 93 -7.22 -0.27 -3.03
CA GLY A 93 -6.41 -1.49 -3.11
C GLY A 93 -6.02 -2.02 -1.73
N GLU A 94 -5.64 -1.12 -0.81
CA GLU A 94 -5.31 -1.48 0.57
C GLU A 94 -6.54 -2.01 1.34
N VAL A 95 -7.71 -1.37 1.16
CA VAL A 95 -8.98 -1.85 1.71
C VAL A 95 -9.35 -3.21 1.14
N ALA A 96 -9.26 -3.40 -0.18
CA ALA A 96 -9.54 -4.67 -0.83
C ALA A 96 -8.66 -5.79 -0.28
N ALA A 97 -7.34 -5.56 -0.16
CA ALA A 97 -6.40 -6.55 0.35
C ALA A 97 -6.76 -6.99 1.78
N TRP A 98 -7.01 -6.05 2.69
CA TRP A 98 -7.43 -6.38 4.06
C TRP A 98 -8.81 -7.03 4.12
N THR A 99 -9.72 -6.71 3.21
CA THR A 99 -11.01 -7.38 3.08
C THR A 99 -10.82 -8.84 2.68
N GLY A 100 -9.94 -9.13 1.72
CA GLY A 100 -9.57 -10.50 1.35
C GLY A 100 -9.00 -11.29 2.53
N VAL A 101 -8.07 -10.69 3.28
CA VAL A 101 -7.50 -11.30 4.49
C VAL A 101 -8.59 -11.56 5.53
N ALA A 102 -9.45 -10.57 5.83
CA ALA A 102 -10.52 -10.71 6.82
C ALA A 102 -11.51 -11.81 6.43
N TYR A 103 -11.84 -11.92 5.14
CA TYR A 103 -12.69 -12.97 4.62
C TYR A 103 -12.06 -14.36 4.81
N TYR A 104 -10.80 -14.52 4.41
CA TYR A 104 -10.05 -15.77 4.54
C TYR A 104 -9.94 -16.25 6.00
N VAL A 105 -9.52 -15.37 6.92
CA VAL A 105 -9.39 -15.75 8.33
C VAL A 105 -10.77 -15.95 8.99
N GLY A 106 -11.82 -15.32 8.46
CA GLY A 106 -13.21 -15.54 8.87
C GLY A 106 -13.70 -16.94 8.50
N ASP A 107 -13.38 -17.40 7.28
CA ASP A 107 -13.69 -18.75 6.81
C ASP A 107 -12.96 -19.83 7.64
N LEU A 108 -11.77 -19.52 8.13
CA LEU A 108 -11.03 -20.36 9.08
C LEU A 108 -11.60 -20.34 10.52
N GLY A 109 -12.68 -19.61 10.79
CA GLY A 109 -13.28 -19.49 12.11
C GLY A 109 -12.42 -18.73 13.14
N LYS A 110 -11.59 -17.79 12.70
CA LYS A 110 -10.67 -16.98 13.54
C LYS A 110 -11.20 -15.55 13.78
N PRO A 111 -12.25 -15.30 14.57
CA PRO A 111 -12.89 -13.98 14.71
C PRO A 111 -11.94 -12.91 15.25
N THR A 112 -10.96 -13.26 16.06
CA THR A 112 -9.93 -12.34 16.55
C THR A 112 -9.11 -11.78 15.40
N LEU A 113 -8.71 -12.61 14.43
CA LEU A 113 -7.93 -12.17 13.28
C LEU A 113 -8.76 -11.31 12.32
N VAL A 114 -10.07 -11.59 12.20
CA VAL A 114 -11.01 -10.70 11.48
C VAL A 114 -11.01 -9.32 12.10
N THR A 115 -11.20 -9.25 13.43
CA THR A 115 -11.21 -7.97 14.16
C THR A 115 -9.87 -7.22 13.99
N LEU A 116 -8.74 -7.92 14.09
CA LEU A 116 -7.42 -7.32 13.90
C LEU A 116 -7.21 -6.82 12.45
N SER A 117 -7.73 -7.52 11.45
CA SER A 117 -7.69 -7.09 10.05
C SER A 117 -8.47 -5.79 9.84
N LEU A 118 -9.64 -5.65 10.50
CA LEU A 118 -10.42 -4.42 10.48
C LEU A 118 -9.68 -3.26 11.20
N ILE A 119 -9.07 -3.54 12.34
CA ILE A 119 -8.23 -2.58 13.06
C ILE A 119 -7.04 -2.16 12.19
N ALA A 120 -6.40 -3.10 11.50
CA ALA A 120 -5.27 -2.84 10.61
C ALA A 120 -5.65 -1.91 9.45
N VAL A 121 -6.75 -2.17 8.75
CA VAL A 121 -7.20 -1.31 7.64
C VAL A 121 -7.58 0.09 8.13
N CYS A 122 -8.24 0.22 9.28
CA CYS A 122 -8.54 1.52 9.86
C CYS A 122 -7.26 2.33 10.14
N GLY A 123 -6.26 1.72 10.77
CA GLY A 123 -4.97 2.35 10.99
C GLY A 123 -4.27 2.74 9.69
N SER A 124 -4.30 1.86 8.68
CA SER A 124 -3.72 2.11 7.37
C SER A 124 -4.31 3.34 6.66
N LEU A 125 -5.62 3.56 6.79
CA LEU A 125 -6.28 4.74 6.21
C LEU A 125 -6.00 6.01 7.02
N LEU A 126 -5.86 5.90 8.35
CA LEU A 126 -5.55 7.04 9.21
C LEU A 126 -4.13 7.58 9.01
N VAL A 127 -3.15 6.74 8.70
CA VAL A 127 -1.76 7.17 8.48
C VAL A 127 -1.63 8.23 7.39
N PRO A 128 -2.14 8.05 6.15
CA PRO A 128 -2.11 9.09 5.11
C PRO A 128 -3.08 10.23 5.38
N PHE A 129 -4.22 9.96 6.02
CA PHE A 129 -5.18 11.00 6.41
C PHE A 129 -4.53 12.03 7.36
N LEU A 130 -3.85 11.58 8.42
CA LEU A 130 -3.14 12.46 9.34
C LEU A 130 -2.05 13.28 8.65
N ARG A 131 -1.36 12.68 7.67
CA ARG A 131 -0.38 13.42 6.88
C ARG A 131 -1.04 14.52 6.04
N ALA A 132 -2.10 14.20 5.31
CA ALA A 132 -2.83 15.17 4.50
C ALA A 132 -3.43 16.29 5.38
N LYS A 133 -3.94 15.93 6.58
CA LYS A 133 -4.47 16.91 7.52
C LYS A 133 -3.39 17.83 8.08
N ALA A 134 -2.22 17.31 8.42
CA ALA A 134 -1.06 18.11 8.86
C ALA A 134 -0.61 19.08 7.77
N GLU A 135 -0.45 18.59 6.53
CA GLU A 135 -0.09 19.41 5.37
C GLU A 135 -1.14 20.50 5.09
N ALA A 136 -2.43 20.20 5.25
CA ALA A 136 -3.52 21.18 5.14
C ALA A 136 -3.52 22.24 6.27
N LEU A 137 -2.94 21.92 7.43
CA LEU A 137 -2.75 22.84 8.56
C LEU A 137 -1.41 23.61 8.47
N GLY A 138 -0.64 23.41 7.38
CA GLY A 138 0.63 24.10 7.15
C GLY A 138 1.82 23.53 7.95
N VAL A 139 1.69 22.31 8.52
CA VAL A 139 2.75 21.66 9.29
C VAL A 139 3.24 20.37 8.64
N ASP A 140 4.44 19.88 9.04
CA ASP A 140 5.03 18.66 8.46
C ASP A 140 4.30 17.39 8.92
N GLY A 141 3.60 16.73 8.01
CA GLY A 141 2.93 15.46 8.21
C GLY A 141 3.78 14.21 7.97
N LYS A 142 5.07 14.36 7.64
CA LYS A 142 5.97 13.25 7.33
C LYS A 142 6.46 12.55 8.59
N GLY A 143 6.87 11.29 8.44
CA GLY A 143 7.42 10.47 9.52
C GLY A 143 6.50 9.32 9.92
N GLY A 144 6.88 8.63 10.99
CA GLY A 144 6.25 7.39 11.44
C GLY A 144 6.99 6.15 10.96
N LEU A 145 6.80 5.04 11.68
CA LEU A 145 7.53 3.79 11.48
C LEU A 145 7.01 3.01 10.26
N MET A 146 5.69 2.93 10.10
CA MET A 146 5.01 2.20 9.03
C MET A 146 4.58 3.15 7.90
N GLY A 147 5.50 3.48 6.99
CA GLY A 147 5.17 4.10 5.72
C GLY A 147 4.46 3.12 4.76
N ARG A 148 4.19 3.54 3.53
CA ARG A 148 3.51 2.71 2.53
C ARG A 148 4.31 1.46 2.16
N ALA A 149 5.63 1.61 1.95
CA ALA A 149 6.49 0.49 1.56
C ALA A 149 6.58 -0.58 2.66
N GLU A 150 6.75 -0.15 3.90
CA GLU A 150 6.83 -1.05 5.06
C GLU A 150 5.52 -1.83 5.24
N ARG A 151 4.36 -1.17 5.07
CA ARG A 151 3.06 -1.84 5.14
C ARG A 151 2.89 -2.89 4.04
N LEU A 152 3.26 -2.56 2.80
CA LEU A 152 3.21 -3.51 1.68
C LEU A 152 4.13 -4.71 1.92
N ILE A 153 5.36 -4.48 2.40
CA ILE A 153 6.31 -5.56 2.68
C ILE A 153 5.74 -6.51 3.73
N VAL A 154 5.29 -5.98 4.87
CA VAL A 154 4.73 -6.82 5.95
C VAL A 154 3.52 -7.61 5.45
N MET A 155 2.63 -6.97 4.66
CA MET A 155 1.45 -7.61 4.13
C MET A 155 1.81 -8.71 3.11
N ILE A 156 2.65 -8.41 2.11
CA ILE A 156 2.99 -9.35 1.04
C ILE A 156 3.73 -10.56 1.59
N PHE A 157 4.75 -10.35 2.41
CA PHE A 157 5.52 -11.46 2.97
C PHE A 157 4.76 -12.18 4.08
N GLY A 158 4.05 -11.46 4.93
CA GLY A 158 3.27 -12.07 6.01
C GLY A 158 2.12 -12.93 5.52
N ILE A 159 1.46 -12.55 4.42
CA ILE A 159 0.38 -13.33 3.81
C ILE A 159 0.96 -14.39 2.87
N GLY A 160 1.88 -13.99 1.98
CA GLY A 160 2.35 -14.86 0.91
C GLY A 160 3.20 -16.04 1.37
N LEU A 161 3.88 -15.93 2.50
CA LEU A 161 4.70 -17.02 3.04
C LEU A 161 3.89 -18.07 3.82
N GLU A 162 2.63 -17.80 4.12
CA GLU A 162 1.75 -18.78 4.80
C GLU A 162 1.55 -20.05 3.98
N ASP A 163 1.44 -19.96 2.64
CA ASP A 163 1.29 -21.12 1.75
C ASP A 163 2.51 -22.07 1.76
N PHE A 164 3.60 -21.67 2.39
CA PHE A 164 4.82 -22.48 2.54
C PHE A 164 4.96 -23.09 3.95
N ASP A 165 3.86 -23.21 4.69
CA ASP A 165 3.80 -23.74 6.06
C ASP A 165 4.67 -22.99 7.08
N LEU A 166 4.98 -21.72 6.81
CA LEU A 166 5.80 -20.88 7.70
C LEU A 166 5.00 -20.20 8.83
N HIS A 167 3.68 -20.41 8.87
CA HIS A 167 2.77 -19.86 9.89
C HIS A 167 2.97 -18.35 10.13
N THR A 168 3.11 -17.59 9.04
CA THR A 168 3.45 -16.17 9.07
C THR A 168 2.24 -15.25 9.14
N LEU A 169 1.05 -15.72 8.72
CA LEU A 169 -0.16 -14.91 8.58
C LEU A 169 -0.61 -14.29 9.90
N GLU A 170 -0.77 -15.12 10.93
CA GLU A 170 -1.25 -14.63 12.23
C GLU A 170 -0.29 -13.63 12.88
N PRO A 171 1.02 -13.92 13.04
CA PRO A 171 1.95 -12.94 13.58
C PRO A 171 2.05 -11.68 12.70
N ALA A 172 1.94 -11.79 11.37
CA ALA A 172 1.97 -10.63 10.49
C ALA A 172 0.77 -9.69 10.71
N ILE A 173 -0.44 -10.24 10.88
CA ILE A 173 -1.64 -9.44 11.19
C ILE A 173 -1.46 -8.69 12.52
N TRP A 174 -0.96 -9.36 13.56
CA TRP A 174 -0.68 -8.75 14.86
C TRP A 174 0.37 -7.64 14.76
N ILE A 175 1.52 -7.94 14.15
CA ILE A 175 2.62 -6.98 13.98
C ILE A 175 2.13 -5.77 13.18
N PHE A 176 1.41 -6.01 12.09
CA PHE A 176 0.88 -4.94 11.27
C PHE A 176 -0.09 -4.04 12.06
N ALA A 177 -1.07 -4.62 12.75
CA ALA A 177 -2.04 -3.87 13.54
C ALA A 177 -1.35 -3.00 14.60
N ILE A 178 -0.41 -3.57 15.36
CA ILE A 178 0.33 -2.85 16.39
C ILE A 178 1.15 -1.70 15.79
N LEU A 179 1.95 -1.97 14.76
CA LEU A 179 2.86 -1.00 14.18
C LEU A 179 2.15 0.13 13.43
N VAL A 180 1.04 -0.17 12.75
CA VAL A 180 0.26 0.87 12.04
C VAL A 180 -0.39 1.84 13.03
N TRP A 181 -0.95 1.35 14.13
CA TRP A 181 -1.53 2.20 15.16
C TRP A 181 -0.48 2.97 15.94
N PHE A 182 0.67 2.37 16.21
CA PHE A 182 1.80 3.11 16.74
C PHE A 182 2.21 4.27 15.81
N THR A 183 2.20 4.05 14.49
CA THR A 183 2.47 5.09 13.50
C THR A 183 1.39 6.19 13.48
N VAL A 184 0.12 5.81 13.63
CA VAL A 184 -0.99 6.78 13.78
C VAL A 184 -0.74 7.69 14.98
N LEU A 185 -0.43 7.10 16.15
CA LEU A 185 -0.12 7.86 17.37
C LEU A 185 1.11 8.76 17.19
N GLN A 186 2.19 8.24 16.59
CA GLN A 186 3.39 9.04 16.29
C GLN A 186 3.07 10.27 15.44
N ARG A 187 2.26 10.10 14.37
CA ARG A 187 1.87 11.21 13.49
C ARG A 187 0.97 12.20 14.20
N PHE A 188 0.00 11.71 14.95
CA PHE A 188 -0.91 12.56 15.72
C PHE A 188 -0.13 13.44 16.72
N VAL A 189 0.69 12.82 17.58
CA VAL A 189 1.48 13.55 18.58
C VAL A 189 2.46 14.54 17.94
N ARG A 190 3.11 14.13 16.85
CA ARG A 190 4.03 15.02 16.13
C ARG A 190 3.31 16.22 15.52
N THR A 191 2.17 16.00 14.88
CA THR A 191 1.36 17.09 14.32
C THR A 191 0.86 18.02 15.41
N TRP A 192 0.34 17.45 16.50
CA TRP A 192 -0.16 18.22 17.65
C TRP A 192 0.90 19.17 18.20
N LYS A 193 2.12 18.68 18.43
CA LYS A 193 3.24 19.50 18.95
C LYS A 193 3.72 20.61 18.01
N GLN A 194 3.38 20.55 16.72
CA GLN A 194 3.72 21.58 15.75
C GLN A 194 2.66 22.69 15.66
N LEU A 195 1.49 22.47 16.27
CA LEU A 195 0.37 23.42 16.26
C LEU A 195 0.32 24.29 17.53
N GLU A 196 1.18 24.01 18.52
CA GLU A 196 1.45 24.84 19.69
C GLU A 196 2.45 25.96 19.35
#